data_67ef7510e9da21b743c1f073c663b45e
#
_entry.id   67ef7510e9da21b743c1f073c663b45e
#
_cell.length_a   1.000
_cell.length_b   1.000
_cell.length_c   1.000
_cell.angle_alpha   90.00
_cell.angle_beta   90.00
_cell.angle_gamma   90.00
#
_symmetry.space_group_name_H-M   'P 1'
#
loop_
_entity.id
_entity.type
_entity.pdbx_description
1 polymer ?
#
loop_
_entity_poly.entity_id
_entity_poly.type
_entity_poly.pdbx_seq_one_letter_code
_entity_poly.pdbx_strand_id
1 'polypeptide(L)'
;MKVLVIGDVIIDKYIYGTSTRLSPEAPVPVVQYLSEKETIGGAGLVYENLKSLGVDVDMFDVTPNKSVKTRVMCDGHYITRIDNDAFADSDEVLKLLKDKDFSEYEYVILSDYNKGALGRSLEIIDHISSFGCKIIVDPKRHASCYKGAWLIKPNNKEYYNLGFDQWVSNIITTNAEGAVNATIDNRKYTIIVDQVEVSDVTGAGDCFLAAFVYGLTIGKDYATCLEMATDAATESVKHVGTYILSRKDFEETVVFTNGVFDILHKGHF
;
A
#
# COMPACT_ATOMS: atom_id res chain seq x y z
N MET A 1 11.16 11.47 13.24
CA MET A 1 9.70 11.22 13.15
C MET A 1 9.51 9.71 13.20
N LYS A 2 8.80 9.22 14.22
CA LYS A 2 8.55 7.78 14.38
C LYS A 2 7.16 7.44 13.85
N VAL A 3 7.04 6.32 13.16
CA VAL A 3 5.80 5.85 12.53
C VAL A 3 5.37 4.53 13.13
N LEU A 4 4.08 4.31 13.29
CA LEU A 4 3.52 3.01 13.67
C LEU A 4 2.60 2.49 12.57
N VAL A 5 2.73 1.22 12.22
CA VAL A 5 1.80 0.53 11.32
C VAL A 5 0.93 -0.43 12.12
N ILE A 6 -0.38 -0.33 11.97
CA ILE A 6 -1.38 -1.22 12.55
C ILE A 6 -2.29 -1.71 11.42
N GLY A 7 -2.59 -2.99 11.35
CA GLY A 7 -3.53 -3.48 10.35
C GLY A 7 -3.43 -4.98 10.10
N ASP A 8 -4.11 -5.40 9.04
CA ASP A 8 -4.18 -6.80 8.66
C ASP A 8 -2.94 -7.22 7.86
N VAL A 9 -2.12 -8.09 8.44
CA VAL A 9 -0.98 -8.70 7.74
C VAL A 9 -1.47 -9.87 6.90
N ILE A 10 -1.05 -9.87 5.64
CA ILE A 10 -1.41 -10.90 4.66
C ILE A 10 -0.14 -11.59 4.16
N ILE A 11 -0.20 -12.89 3.91
CA ILE A 11 0.84 -13.61 3.20
C ILE A 11 0.40 -13.78 1.75
N ASP A 12 1.18 -13.26 0.82
CA ASP A 12 1.03 -13.51 -0.61
C ASP A 12 1.92 -14.68 -0.99
N LYS A 13 1.31 -15.83 -1.33
CA LYS A 13 1.97 -17.05 -1.72
C LYS A 13 1.83 -17.26 -3.22
N TYR A 14 2.92 -17.53 -3.89
CA TYR A 14 2.97 -17.84 -5.32
C TYR A 14 3.41 -19.29 -5.49
N ILE A 15 2.57 -20.11 -6.14
CA ILE A 15 2.91 -21.46 -6.57
C ILE A 15 3.20 -21.41 -8.07
N TYR A 16 4.40 -21.78 -8.44
CA TYR A 16 4.83 -21.83 -9.84
C TYR A 16 4.79 -23.29 -10.33
N GLY A 17 4.24 -23.50 -11.51
CA GLY A 17 4.14 -24.79 -12.12
C GLY A 17 4.09 -24.74 -13.64
N THR A 18 3.98 -25.89 -14.25
CA THR A 18 3.70 -26.07 -15.68
C THR A 18 2.40 -26.84 -15.86
N SER A 19 1.73 -26.67 -17.00
CA SER A 19 0.50 -27.38 -17.31
C SER A 19 0.50 -27.83 -18.76
N THR A 20 0.60 -29.15 -18.99
CA THR A 20 0.64 -29.75 -20.33
C THR A 20 -0.61 -30.54 -20.66
N ARG A 21 -1.55 -30.72 -19.72
CA ARG A 21 -2.76 -31.52 -19.90
C ARG A 21 -3.91 -31.00 -19.03
N LEU A 22 -5.11 -31.33 -19.45
CA LEU A 22 -6.32 -31.20 -18.63
C LEU A 22 -6.50 -32.42 -17.72
N SER A 23 -7.21 -32.23 -16.62
CA SER A 23 -7.63 -33.32 -15.74
C SER A 23 -8.63 -34.22 -16.45
N PRO A 24 -8.55 -35.56 -16.28
CA PRO A 24 -9.60 -36.47 -16.74
C PRO A 24 -10.91 -36.34 -15.92
N GLU A 25 -10.86 -35.70 -14.74
CA GLU A 25 -12.01 -35.59 -13.82
C GLU A 25 -12.85 -34.33 -14.08
N ALA A 26 -12.25 -33.27 -14.66
CA ALA A 26 -12.91 -32.03 -14.95
C ALA A 26 -12.10 -31.22 -16.01
N PRO A 27 -12.72 -30.27 -16.73
CA PRO A 27 -12.03 -29.44 -17.73
C PRO A 27 -11.16 -28.32 -17.08
N VAL A 28 -10.24 -28.75 -16.23
CA VAL A 28 -9.30 -27.87 -15.52
C VAL A 28 -7.86 -28.29 -15.82
N PRO A 29 -6.88 -27.34 -15.86
CA PRO A 29 -5.48 -27.69 -16.05
C PRO A 29 -4.96 -28.49 -14.85
N VAL A 30 -4.09 -29.47 -15.12
CA VAL A 30 -3.29 -30.14 -14.09
C VAL A 30 -1.99 -29.37 -13.94
N VAL A 31 -1.81 -28.73 -12.80
CA VAL A 31 -0.61 -27.98 -12.49
C VAL A 31 0.44 -28.92 -11.91
N GLN A 32 1.56 -29.03 -12.60
CA GLN A 32 2.73 -29.76 -12.13
C GLN A 32 3.60 -28.76 -11.33
N TYR A 33 3.69 -28.98 -10.02
CA TYR A 33 4.41 -28.10 -9.10
C TYR A 33 5.90 -28.05 -9.42
N LEU A 34 6.47 -26.84 -9.45
CA LEU A 34 7.91 -26.59 -9.60
C LEU A 34 8.51 -25.94 -8.35
N SER A 35 7.91 -24.86 -7.88
CA SER A 35 8.42 -24.09 -6.74
C SER A 35 7.31 -23.23 -6.12
N GLU A 36 7.61 -22.67 -4.95
CA GLU A 36 6.76 -21.66 -4.33
C GLU A 36 7.60 -20.53 -3.74
N LYS A 37 6.97 -19.36 -3.61
CA LYS A 37 7.52 -18.17 -2.98
C LYS A 37 6.46 -17.54 -2.10
N GLU A 38 6.83 -17.12 -0.91
CA GLU A 38 5.97 -16.34 -0.03
C GLU A 38 6.55 -14.94 0.15
N THR A 39 5.66 -13.94 0.17
CA THR A 39 5.99 -12.55 0.44
C THR A 39 4.98 -11.97 1.40
N ILE A 40 5.39 -10.94 2.13
CA ILE A 40 4.50 -10.21 3.02
C ILE A 40 3.65 -9.22 2.22
N GLY A 41 2.37 -9.10 2.56
CA GLY A 41 1.40 -8.18 1.98
C GLY A 41 0.59 -7.45 3.04
N GLY A 42 -0.34 -6.60 2.61
CA GLY A 42 -1.17 -5.81 3.49
C GLY A 42 -0.36 -4.85 4.37
N ALA A 43 -0.76 -4.70 5.63
CA ALA A 43 -0.05 -3.86 6.59
C ALA A 43 1.44 -4.21 6.71
N GLY A 44 1.79 -5.48 6.54
CA GLY A 44 3.18 -5.94 6.56
C GLY A 44 4.00 -5.38 5.39
N LEU A 45 3.42 -5.23 4.20
CA LEU A 45 4.13 -4.65 3.06
C LEU A 45 4.39 -3.14 3.25
N VAL A 46 3.43 -2.41 3.82
CA VAL A 46 3.62 -1.00 4.19
C VAL A 46 4.78 -0.86 5.17
N TYR A 47 4.83 -1.71 6.20
CA TYR A 47 5.90 -1.72 7.19
C TYR A 47 7.26 -2.02 6.57
N GLU A 48 7.39 -3.09 5.76
CA GLU A 48 8.66 -3.47 5.14
C GLU A 48 9.15 -2.39 4.16
N ASN A 49 8.25 -1.72 3.44
CA ASN A 49 8.61 -0.60 2.57
C ASN A 49 9.13 0.60 3.36
N LEU A 50 8.48 1.00 4.45
CA LEU A 50 8.97 2.10 5.29
C LEU A 50 10.33 1.76 5.90
N LYS A 51 10.50 0.54 6.37
CA LYS A 51 11.75 0.05 6.96
C LYS A 51 12.90 0.04 5.94
N SER A 52 12.66 -0.43 4.72
CA SER A 52 13.67 -0.44 3.63
C SER A 52 14.11 0.97 3.24
N LEU A 53 13.21 1.95 3.33
CA LEU A 53 13.49 3.37 3.11
C LEU A 53 14.23 4.02 4.29
N GLY A 54 14.40 3.29 5.41
CA GLY A 54 15.12 3.75 6.60
C GLY A 54 14.28 4.66 7.50
N VAL A 55 12.96 4.56 7.43
CA VAL A 55 12.07 5.22 8.39
C VAL A 55 12.17 4.52 9.74
N ASP A 56 12.16 5.29 10.82
CA ASP A 56 11.99 4.76 12.18
C ASP A 56 10.52 4.32 12.34
N VAL A 57 10.28 3.04 12.13
CA VAL A 57 8.93 2.47 12.05
C VAL A 57 8.80 1.22 12.91
N ASP A 58 7.71 1.19 13.69
CA ASP A 58 7.26 0.01 14.41
C ASP A 58 6.04 -0.60 13.71
N MET A 59 5.84 -1.89 13.94
CA MET A 59 4.63 -2.59 13.55
C MET A 59 3.94 -3.17 14.79
N PHE A 60 2.65 -2.89 14.91
CA PHE A 60 1.80 -3.56 15.88
C PHE A 60 1.03 -4.69 15.18
N ASP A 61 1.65 -5.88 15.15
CA ASP A 61 1.04 -7.08 14.55
C ASP A 61 0.02 -7.68 15.52
N VAL A 62 -1.24 -7.52 15.19
CA VAL A 62 -2.40 -7.98 15.97
C VAL A 62 -3.06 -9.21 15.34
N THR A 63 -2.44 -9.80 14.31
CA THR A 63 -2.98 -10.95 13.57
C THR A 63 -2.19 -12.22 13.89
N PRO A 64 -2.55 -12.98 14.94
CA PRO A 64 -1.83 -14.20 15.30
C PRO A 64 -1.87 -15.25 14.18
N ASN A 65 -2.99 -15.34 13.48
CA ASN A 65 -3.14 -16.13 12.26
C ASN A 65 -3.28 -15.20 11.08
N LYS A 66 -2.38 -15.31 10.09
CA LYS A 66 -2.39 -14.46 8.91
C LYS A 66 -3.26 -15.03 7.80
N SER A 67 -4.02 -14.18 7.12
CA SER A 67 -4.67 -14.56 5.87
C SER A 67 -3.63 -14.88 4.81
N VAL A 68 -3.84 -15.94 4.02
CA VAL A 68 -2.94 -16.36 2.96
C VAL A 68 -3.66 -16.27 1.62
N LYS A 69 -3.07 -15.54 0.66
CA LYS A 69 -3.54 -15.44 -0.72
C LYS A 69 -2.59 -16.22 -1.62
N THR A 70 -2.98 -17.44 -1.99
CA THR A 70 -2.17 -18.30 -2.85
C THR A 70 -2.54 -18.09 -4.32
N ARG A 71 -1.58 -17.62 -5.13
CA ARG A 71 -1.69 -17.46 -6.57
C ARG A 71 -1.00 -18.62 -7.26
N VAL A 72 -1.71 -19.29 -8.16
CA VAL A 72 -1.16 -20.40 -8.97
C VAL A 72 -0.79 -19.87 -10.34
N MET A 73 0.49 -19.97 -10.68
CA MET A 73 1.09 -19.50 -11.92
C MET A 73 1.57 -20.70 -12.73
N CYS A 74 1.20 -20.78 -14.01
CA CYS A 74 1.68 -21.80 -14.94
C CYS A 74 2.29 -21.15 -16.17
N ASP A 75 3.54 -21.48 -16.49
CA ASP A 75 4.25 -20.97 -17.66
C ASP A 75 4.18 -19.42 -17.77
N GLY A 76 4.26 -18.74 -16.62
CA GLY A 76 4.16 -17.29 -16.52
C GLY A 76 2.73 -16.73 -16.50
N HIS A 77 1.70 -17.56 -16.64
CA HIS A 77 0.31 -17.12 -16.66
C HIS A 77 -0.40 -17.37 -15.32
N TYR A 78 -1.23 -16.43 -14.93
CA TYR A 78 -2.09 -16.52 -13.75
C TYR A 78 -3.25 -17.50 -14.02
N ILE A 79 -3.36 -18.58 -13.23
CA ILE A 79 -4.38 -19.63 -13.41
C ILE A 79 -5.55 -19.45 -12.44
N THR A 80 -5.26 -19.31 -11.14
CA THR A 80 -6.28 -19.20 -10.10
C THR A 80 -5.69 -18.65 -8.81
N ARG A 81 -6.58 -18.20 -7.90
CA ARG A 81 -6.22 -17.80 -6.56
C ARG A 81 -7.02 -18.58 -5.52
N ILE A 82 -6.35 -18.99 -4.48
CA ILE A 82 -6.95 -19.62 -3.31
C ILE A 82 -6.78 -18.66 -2.14
N ASP A 83 -7.89 -18.20 -1.56
CA ASP A 83 -7.89 -17.32 -0.40
C ASP A 83 -8.20 -18.14 0.85
N ASN A 84 -7.24 -18.19 1.78
CA ASN A 84 -7.42 -18.75 3.11
C ASN A 84 -7.45 -17.57 4.09
N ASP A 85 -8.65 -17.14 4.44
CA ASP A 85 -8.88 -15.96 5.27
C ASP A 85 -8.84 -16.34 6.75
N ALA A 86 -8.04 -15.58 7.52
CA ALA A 86 -8.03 -15.57 8.97
C ALA A 86 -8.50 -14.21 9.48
N PHE A 87 -9.25 -14.19 10.57
CA PHE A 87 -9.80 -12.97 11.14
C PHE A 87 -9.29 -12.77 12.56
N ALA A 88 -8.84 -11.54 12.86
CA ALA A 88 -8.52 -11.14 14.23
C ALA A 88 -9.81 -10.83 15.02
N ASP A 89 -9.76 -11.06 16.32
CA ASP A 89 -10.81 -10.59 17.25
C ASP A 89 -10.62 -9.09 17.48
N SER A 90 -11.52 -8.29 16.94
CA SER A 90 -11.43 -6.84 17.00
C SER A 90 -11.59 -6.24 18.41
N ASP A 91 -12.26 -6.93 19.31
CA ASP A 91 -12.39 -6.48 20.70
C ASP A 91 -11.07 -6.76 21.48
N GLU A 92 -10.43 -7.89 21.23
CA GLU A 92 -9.11 -8.19 21.75
C GLU A 92 -8.06 -7.19 21.24
N VAL A 93 -8.07 -6.91 19.92
CA VAL A 93 -7.17 -5.91 19.32
C VAL A 93 -7.37 -4.54 19.96
N LEU A 94 -8.61 -4.08 20.13
CA LEU A 94 -8.90 -2.79 20.77
C LEU A 94 -8.37 -2.76 22.21
N LYS A 95 -8.52 -3.84 22.95
CA LYS A 95 -8.01 -3.95 24.34
C LYS A 95 -6.48 -3.80 24.36
N LEU A 96 -5.77 -4.54 23.50
CA LEU A 96 -4.31 -4.45 23.39
C LEU A 96 -3.83 -3.05 23.01
N LEU A 97 -4.54 -2.39 22.11
CA LEU A 97 -4.20 -1.02 21.69
C LEU A 97 -4.46 0.00 22.79
N LYS A 98 -5.49 -0.18 23.62
CA LYS A 98 -5.77 0.74 24.75
C LYS A 98 -4.69 0.72 25.84
N ASP A 99 -3.95 -0.36 25.95
CA ASP A 99 -2.84 -0.50 26.90
C ASP A 99 -1.51 0.08 26.37
N LYS A 100 -1.47 0.53 25.10
CA LYS A 100 -0.28 1.05 24.45
C LYS A 100 -0.21 2.58 24.54
N ASP A 101 0.98 3.10 24.83
CA ASP A 101 1.32 4.51 24.70
C ASP A 101 1.69 4.86 23.25
N PHE A 102 1.06 5.87 22.69
CA PHE A 102 1.30 6.34 21.33
C PHE A 102 2.07 7.67 21.28
N SER A 103 2.46 8.24 22.39
CA SER A 103 3.06 9.58 22.47
C SER A 103 4.37 9.75 21.70
N GLU A 104 5.08 8.66 21.39
CA GLU A 104 6.31 8.69 20.62
C GLU A 104 6.10 8.70 19.08
N TYR A 105 4.87 8.43 18.61
CA TYR A 105 4.56 8.36 17.18
C TYR A 105 3.98 9.66 16.66
N GLU A 106 4.52 10.14 15.54
CA GLU A 106 3.95 11.31 14.83
C GLU A 106 2.86 10.86 13.84
N TYR A 107 3.09 9.72 13.19
CA TYR A 107 2.13 9.12 12.24
C TYR A 107 1.78 7.71 12.68
N VAL A 108 0.48 7.41 12.62
CA VAL A 108 -0.03 6.04 12.79
C VAL A 108 -0.78 5.66 11.51
N ILE A 109 -0.33 4.59 10.87
CA ILE A 109 -0.95 4.05 9.65
C ILE A 109 -1.90 2.93 10.05
N LEU A 110 -3.15 3.04 9.61
CA LEU A 110 -4.15 2.00 9.70
C LEU A 110 -4.38 1.38 8.33
N SER A 111 -3.81 0.20 8.08
CA SER A 111 -3.95 -0.54 6.81
C SER A 111 -5.02 -1.61 6.96
N ASP A 112 -6.22 -1.31 6.43
CA ASP A 112 -7.42 -2.14 6.57
C ASP A 112 -7.61 -3.05 5.36
N TYR A 113 -7.64 -4.36 5.58
CA TYR A 113 -8.00 -5.38 4.58
C TYR A 113 -9.26 -6.14 4.97
N ASN A 114 -10.00 -5.60 5.97
CA ASN A 114 -11.22 -6.19 6.48
C ASN A 114 -11.05 -7.63 6.99
N LYS A 115 -9.92 -7.88 7.70
CA LYS A 115 -9.61 -9.16 8.33
C LYS A 115 -9.65 -9.09 9.86
N GLY A 116 -10.32 -8.08 10.40
CA GLY A 116 -10.66 -7.96 11.82
C GLY A 116 -9.72 -7.07 12.64
N ALA A 117 -8.46 -6.87 12.26
CA ALA A 117 -7.53 -6.02 13.01
C ALA A 117 -8.08 -4.62 13.30
N LEU A 118 -8.82 -4.06 12.37
CA LEU A 118 -9.40 -2.73 12.48
C LEU A 118 -10.94 -2.74 12.62
N GLY A 119 -11.55 -3.85 13.06
CA GLY A 119 -13.01 -3.98 13.23
C GLY A 119 -13.63 -2.91 14.12
N ARG A 120 -12.86 -2.40 15.10
CA ARG A 120 -13.24 -1.31 16.03
C ARG A 120 -12.49 0.00 15.68
N SER A 121 -12.37 0.32 14.39
CA SER A 121 -11.55 1.46 13.92
C SER A 121 -11.95 2.80 14.51
N LEU A 122 -13.23 3.07 14.75
CA LEU A 122 -13.66 4.34 15.37
C LEU A 122 -13.05 4.52 16.76
N GLU A 123 -13.14 3.49 17.61
CA GLU A 123 -12.61 3.53 18.97
C GLU A 123 -11.08 3.53 18.97
N ILE A 124 -10.46 2.86 17.99
CA ILE A 124 -9.00 2.87 17.80
C ILE A 124 -8.55 4.28 17.41
N ILE A 125 -9.21 4.91 16.43
CA ILE A 125 -8.90 6.26 15.96
C ILE A 125 -9.09 7.28 17.09
N ASP A 126 -10.20 7.21 17.84
CA ASP A 126 -10.48 8.11 18.95
C ASP A 126 -9.39 8.00 20.03
N HIS A 127 -9.02 6.76 20.37
CA HIS A 127 -7.96 6.53 21.36
C HIS A 127 -6.60 7.07 20.89
N ILE A 128 -6.15 6.75 19.68
CA ILE A 128 -4.85 7.18 19.15
C ILE A 128 -4.80 8.70 18.98
N SER A 129 -5.91 9.31 18.54
CA SER A 129 -6.00 10.78 18.35
C SER A 129 -5.79 11.54 19.66
N SER A 130 -6.11 10.95 20.82
CA SER A 130 -5.91 11.57 22.13
C SER A 130 -4.42 11.81 22.46
N PHE A 131 -3.50 11.14 21.78
CA PHE A 131 -2.06 11.32 21.91
C PHE A 131 -1.48 12.36 20.94
N GLY A 132 -2.32 12.96 20.06
CA GLY A 132 -1.90 13.97 19.08
C GLY A 132 -1.29 13.40 17.80
N CYS A 133 -1.33 12.09 17.59
CA CYS A 133 -0.82 11.43 16.39
C CYS A 133 -1.69 11.77 15.16
N LYS A 134 -1.05 11.92 13.99
CA LYS A 134 -1.74 11.99 12.71
C LYS A 134 -2.04 10.59 12.18
N ILE A 135 -3.31 10.25 12.03
CA ILE A 135 -3.75 8.93 11.61
C ILE A 135 -4.00 8.93 10.10
N ILE A 136 -3.32 8.02 9.39
CA ILE A 136 -3.44 7.80 7.95
C ILE A 136 -4.10 6.44 7.73
N VAL A 137 -5.17 6.39 6.94
CA VAL A 137 -5.94 5.15 6.71
C VAL A 137 -5.86 4.73 5.25
N ASP A 138 -5.52 3.47 5.01
CA ASP A 138 -5.82 2.75 3.76
C ASP A 138 -7.10 1.93 3.98
N PRO A 139 -8.25 2.37 3.44
CA PRO A 139 -9.54 1.86 3.84
C PRO A 139 -10.00 0.65 3.04
N LYS A 140 -10.83 -0.22 3.66
CA LYS A 140 -11.53 -1.31 2.98
C LYS A 140 -13.01 -1.37 3.31
N ARG A 141 -13.46 -0.58 4.27
CA ARG A 141 -14.85 -0.53 4.76
C ARG A 141 -15.43 0.86 4.52
N HIS A 142 -16.72 1.01 4.79
CA HIS A 142 -17.44 2.28 4.62
C HIS A 142 -16.74 3.44 5.34
N ALA A 143 -16.77 4.59 4.73
CA ALA A 143 -16.10 5.82 5.19
C ALA A 143 -16.39 6.16 6.66
N SER A 144 -17.64 5.92 7.13
CA SER A 144 -18.01 6.18 8.52
C SER A 144 -17.17 5.43 9.55
N CYS A 145 -16.54 4.31 9.16
CA CYS A 145 -15.65 3.54 10.03
C CYS A 145 -14.34 4.26 10.37
N TYR A 146 -13.99 5.32 9.63
CA TYR A 146 -12.69 6.01 9.78
C TYR A 146 -12.83 7.49 10.14
N LYS A 147 -13.97 7.86 10.68
CA LYS A 147 -14.21 9.24 11.14
C LYS A 147 -13.18 9.63 12.21
N GLY A 148 -12.57 10.79 12.06
CA GLY A 148 -11.51 11.28 12.95
C GLY A 148 -10.09 11.03 12.45
N ALA A 149 -9.89 10.20 11.41
CA ALA A 149 -8.59 10.08 10.77
C ALA A 149 -8.15 11.42 10.15
N TRP A 150 -6.84 11.71 10.21
CA TRP A 150 -6.27 12.90 9.60
C TRP A 150 -6.29 12.81 8.07
N LEU A 151 -5.94 11.64 7.48
CA LEU A 151 -5.88 11.42 6.04
C LEU A 151 -6.42 10.03 5.70
N ILE A 152 -7.19 9.93 4.62
CA ILE A 152 -7.68 8.66 4.09
C ILE A 152 -7.26 8.50 2.63
N LYS A 153 -6.80 7.30 2.24
CA LYS A 153 -6.30 6.98 0.90
C LYS A 153 -7.08 5.83 0.24
N PRO A 154 -8.32 6.04 -0.21
CA PRO A 154 -9.03 5.06 -1.02
C PRO A 154 -8.48 5.00 -2.45
N ASN A 155 -8.66 3.88 -3.13
CA ASN A 155 -8.61 3.87 -4.59
C ASN A 155 -9.92 4.41 -5.18
N ASN A 156 -9.96 4.64 -6.51
CA ASN A 156 -11.11 5.24 -7.18
C ASN A 156 -12.42 4.45 -6.97
N LYS A 157 -12.36 3.11 -6.98
CA LYS A 157 -13.55 2.26 -6.73
C LYS A 157 -14.02 2.35 -5.29
N GLU A 158 -13.10 2.36 -4.34
CA GLU A 158 -13.38 2.51 -2.91
C GLU A 158 -13.97 3.89 -2.62
N TYR A 159 -13.44 4.94 -3.24
CA TYR A 159 -13.93 6.31 -3.09
C TYR A 159 -15.44 6.41 -3.34
N TYR A 160 -15.91 5.89 -4.48
CA TYR A 160 -17.33 5.95 -4.84
C TYR A 160 -18.19 4.93 -4.08
N ASN A 161 -17.68 3.71 -3.89
CA ASN A 161 -18.49 2.62 -3.33
C ASN A 161 -18.62 2.65 -1.80
N LEU A 162 -17.69 3.31 -1.10
CA LEU A 162 -17.60 3.32 0.35
C LEU A 162 -17.98 4.67 0.99
N GLY A 163 -18.48 5.64 0.19
CA GLY A 163 -19.06 6.88 0.68
C GLY A 163 -18.05 7.92 1.17
N PHE A 164 -16.88 8.02 0.52
CA PHE A 164 -15.84 9.00 0.88
C PHE A 164 -16.09 10.41 0.31
N ASP A 165 -17.13 10.62 -0.45
CA ASP A 165 -17.45 11.88 -1.15
C ASP A 165 -18.08 12.97 -0.24
N GLN A 166 -18.47 12.65 0.98
CA GLN A 166 -19.37 13.52 1.74
C GLN A 166 -18.76 14.28 2.94
N TRP A 167 -17.59 13.89 3.51
CA TRP A 167 -17.14 14.49 4.77
C TRP A 167 -15.64 14.38 5.11
N VAL A 168 -14.81 13.88 4.20
CA VAL A 168 -13.38 13.70 4.46
C VAL A 168 -12.64 14.97 4.07
N SER A 169 -11.96 15.60 5.03
CA SER A 169 -11.22 16.85 4.79
C SER A 169 -9.91 16.62 4.06
N ASN A 170 -9.20 15.54 4.39
CA ASN A 170 -7.94 15.18 3.76
C ASN A 170 -8.09 13.79 3.13
N ILE A 171 -7.97 13.74 1.82
CA ILE A 171 -8.16 12.51 1.04
C ILE A 171 -7.18 12.45 -0.13
N ILE A 172 -6.67 11.26 -0.40
CA ILE A 172 -5.91 10.94 -1.60
C ILE A 172 -6.65 9.81 -2.33
N THR A 173 -7.10 10.08 -3.55
CA THR A 173 -7.75 9.07 -4.39
C THR A 173 -6.80 8.61 -5.47
N THR A 174 -6.41 7.34 -5.44
CA THR A 174 -5.53 6.74 -6.44
C THR A 174 -6.32 6.14 -7.59
N ASN A 175 -5.87 6.41 -8.83
CA ASN A 175 -6.44 5.86 -10.05
C ASN A 175 -5.32 5.44 -11.01
N ALA A 176 -5.19 4.15 -11.24
CA ALA A 176 -4.13 3.58 -12.08
C ALA A 176 -4.18 4.01 -13.56
N GLU A 177 -5.35 4.43 -14.05
CA GLU A 177 -5.57 4.76 -15.47
C GLU A 177 -5.58 6.26 -15.75
N GLY A 178 -5.25 7.11 -14.79
CA GLY A 178 -5.39 8.55 -14.99
C GLY A 178 -4.52 9.39 -14.08
N ALA A 179 -5.07 9.80 -12.94
CA ALA A 179 -4.40 10.71 -12.04
C ALA A 179 -4.65 10.35 -10.58
N VAL A 180 -3.67 10.65 -9.74
CA VAL A 180 -3.85 10.74 -8.29
C VAL A 180 -4.42 12.11 -7.98
N ASN A 181 -5.58 12.16 -7.34
CA ASN A 181 -6.18 13.40 -6.87
C ASN A 181 -6.14 13.45 -5.35
N ALA A 182 -5.73 14.58 -4.81
CA ALA A 182 -5.68 14.77 -3.36
C ALA A 182 -6.28 16.11 -2.95
N THR A 183 -6.89 16.11 -1.77
CA THR A 183 -7.19 17.32 -1.01
C THR A 183 -6.54 17.15 0.35
N ILE A 184 -5.59 18.03 0.69
CA ILE A 184 -4.87 18.00 1.97
C ILE A 184 -4.77 19.43 2.47
N ASP A 185 -5.21 19.68 3.71
CA ASP A 185 -5.24 20.99 4.35
C ASP A 185 -5.90 22.07 3.44
N ASN A 186 -7.05 21.73 2.85
CA ASN A 186 -7.83 22.53 1.91
C ASN A 186 -7.11 22.89 0.58
N ARG A 187 -5.98 22.27 0.27
CA ARG A 187 -5.29 22.41 -1.03
C ARG A 187 -5.56 21.18 -1.89
N LYS A 188 -5.77 21.43 -3.17
CA LYS A 188 -6.01 20.36 -4.17
C LYS A 188 -4.75 20.11 -4.96
N TYR A 189 -4.48 18.83 -5.19
CA TYR A 189 -3.35 18.33 -5.97
C TYR A 189 -3.86 17.34 -7.01
N THR A 190 -3.22 17.34 -8.16
CA THR A 190 -3.46 16.34 -9.22
C THR A 190 -2.11 15.95 -9.80
N ILE A 191 -1.74 14.68 -9.66
CA ILE A 191 -0.52 14.11 -10.19
C ILE A 191 -0.91 13.16 -11.32
N ILE A 192 -0.39 13.38 -12.51
CA ILE A 192 -0.63 12.51 -13.67
C ILE A 192 0.18 11.22 -13.49
N VAL A 193 -0.45 10.09 -13.71
CA VAL A 193 0.20 8.78 -13.64
C VAL A 193 0.78 8.44 -15.01
N ASP A 194 2.07 8.15 -15.05
CA ASP A 194 2.73 7.70 -16.27
C ASP A 194 2.20 6.33 -16.70
N GLN A 195 1.94 6.20 -17.99
CA GLN A 195 1.49 4.93 -18.57
C GLN A 195 2.71 4.00 -18.74
N VAL A 196 2.67 2.87 -18.08
CA VAL A 196 3.73 1.85 -18.13
C VAL A 196 3.14 0.48 -18.45
N GLU A 197 3.98 -0.44 -18.89
CA GLU A 197 3.60 -1.84 -19.02
C GLU A 197 3.40 -2.44 -17.63
N VAL A 198 2.18 -2.93 -17.34
CA VAL A 198 1.81 -3.46 -16.04
C VAL A 198 2.01 -4.97 -16.02
N SER A 199 2.90 -5.44 -15.15
CA SER A 199 3.13 -6.86 -14.88
C SER A 199 2.21 -7.41 -13.79
N ASP A 200 2.09 -6.67 -12.66
CA ASP A 200 1.22 -7.04 -11.53
C ASP A 200 0.86 -5.77 -10.74
N VAL A 201 -0.37 -5.67 -10.29
CA VAL A 201 -0.86 -4.54 -9.46
C VAL A 201 -0.79 -4.81 -7.96
N THR A 202 -0.30 -5.98 -7.57
CA THR A 202 -0.27 -6.41 -6.15
C THR A 202 0.65 -5.51 -5.34
N GLY A 203 0.10 -4.88 -4.29
CA GLY A 203 0.86 -4.05 -3.36
C GLY A 203 1.17 -2.62 -3.86
N ALA A 204 0.69 -2.21 -5.05
CA ALA A 204 0.92 -0.85 -5.55
C ALA A 204 0.36 0.23 -4.60
N GLY A 205 -0.80 -0.02 -3.99
CA GLY A 205 -1.39 0.86 -3.00
C GLY A 205 -0.57 0.96 -1.70
N ASP A 206 0.06 -0.15 -1.30
CA ASP A 206 0.94 -0.22 -0.12
C ASP A 206 2.26 0.52 -0.39
N CYS A 207 2.85 0.35 -1.59
CA CYS A 207 4.04 1.10 -2.04
C CYS A 207 3.75 2.60 -2.09
N PHE A 208 2.61 3.00 -2.67
CA PHE A 208 2.17 4.39 -2.67
C PHE A 208 2.11 4.96 -1.25
N LEU A 209 1.42 4.28 -0.35
CA LEU A 209 1.23 4.74 1.03
C LEU A 209 2.56 4.87 1.76
N ALA A 210 3.44 3.88 1.64
CA ALA A 210 4.76 3.90 2.27
C ALA A 210 5.63 5.04 1.73
N ALA A 211 5.66 5.27 0.42
CA ALA A 211 6.42 6.36 -0.19
C ALA A 211 5.87 7.74 0.20
N PHE A 212 4.54 7.90 0.26
CA PHE A 212 3.92 9.14 0.73
C PHE A 212 4.34 9.47 2.17
N VAL A 213 4.25 8.48 3.07
CA VAL A 213 4.64 8.67 4.48
C VAL A 213 6.15 8.89 4.61
N TYR A 214 6.97 8.19 3.81
CA TYR A 214 8.40 8.45 3.77
C TYR A 214 8.69 9.91 3.41
N GLY A 215 8.06 10.46 2.37
CA GLY A 215 8.19 11.87 2.00
C GLY A 215 7.85 12.81 3.17
N LEU A 216 6.76 12.54 3.91
CA LEU A 216 6.40 13.29 5.10
C LEU A 216 7.50 13.23 6.19
N THR A 217 8.06 12.05 6.45
CA THR A 217 9.08 11.86 7.49
C THR A 217 10.39 12.59 7.21
N ILE A 218 10.74 12.79 5.93
CA ILE A 218 11.91 13.56 5.50
C ILE A 218 11.60 15.05 5.23
N GLY A 219 10.38 15.50 5.58
CA GLY A 219 10.00 16.93 5.56
C GLY A 219 9.70 17.48 4.17
N LYS A 220 9.33 16.65 3.19
CA LYS A 220 8.88 17.09 1.87
C LYS A 220 7.49 17.72 1.95
N ASP A 221 7.19 18.66 1.04
CA ASP A 221 5.83 19.17 0.87
C ASP A 221 4.88 18.12 0.27
N TYR A 222 3.57 18.37 0.37
CA TYR A 222 2.58 17.37 -0.08
C TYR A 222 2.62 17.08 -1.57
N ALA A 223 2.99 18.06 -2.42
CA ALA A 223 3.12 17.83 -3.86
C ALA A 223 4.23 16.81 -4.14
N THR A 224 5.41 17.07 -3.59
CA THR A 224 6.56 16.14 -3.70
C THR A 224 6.26 14.77 -3.10
N CYS A 225 5.58 14.70 -1.94
CA CYS A 225 5.17 13.41 -1.34
C CYS A 225 4.24 12.63 -2.28
N LEU A 226 3.31 13.30 -2.96
CA LEU A 226 2.38 12.67 -3.90
C LEU A 226 3.08 12.21 -5.18
N GLU A 227 4.04 12.98 -5.70
CA GLU A 227 4.88 12.60 -6.83
C GLU A 227 5.68 11.33 -6.48
N MET A 228 6.45 11.36 -5.39
CA MET A 228 7.21 10.19 -4.90
C MET A 228 6.32 8.95 -4.74
N ALA A 229 5.12 9.11 -4.18
CA ALA A 229 4.17 8.02 -3.98
C ALA A 229 3.65 7.46 -5.30
N THR A 230 3.38 8.33 -6.28
CA THR A 230 2.93 7.95 -7.61
C THR A 230 4.02 7.19 -8.35
N ASP A 231 5.26 7.67 -8.32
CA ASP A 231 6.42 7.03 -8.94
C ASP A 231 6.70 5.65 -8.33
N ALA A 232 6.62 5.54 -6.99
CA ALA A 232 6.78 4.28 -6.27
C ALA A 232 5.72 3.24 -6.67
N ALA A 233 4.47 3.65 -6.77
CA ALA A 233 3.38 2.77 -7.22
C ALA A 233 3.56 2.38 -8.69
N THR A 234 3.97 3.32 -9.56
CA THR A 234 4.24 3.09 -10.98
C THR A 234 5.42 2.13 -11.18
N GLU A 235 6.48 2.26 -10.36
CA GLU A 235 7.59 1.31 -10.40
C GLU A 235 7.16 -0.08 -9.94
N SER A 236 6.38 -0.17 -8.85
CA SER A 236 5.96 -1.44 -8.28
C SER A 236 5.17 -2.31 -9.27
N VAL A 237 4.32 -1.72 -10.12
CA VAL A 237 3.49 -2.48 -11.08
C VAL A 237 4.26 -3.08 -12.25
N LYS A 238 5.52 -2.70 -12.45
CA LYS A 238 6.42 -3.31 -13.45
C LYS A 238 6.96 -4.67 -13.00
N HIS A 239 6.80 -5.01 -11.72
CA HIS A 239 7.31 -6.23 -11.11
C HIS A 239 6.19 -7.22 -10.81
N VAL A 240 6.48 -8.54 -10.94
CA VAL A 240 5.54 -9.60 -10.55
C VAL A 240 5.61 -9.81 -9.04
N GLY A 241 4.47 -9.73 -8.36
CA GLY A 241 4.36 -9.87 -6.92
C GLY A 241 4.57 -8.56 -6.16
N THR A 242 4.71 -8.67 -4.84
CA THR A 242 4.94 -7.50 -3.98
C THR A 242 6.34 -6.93 -4.18
N TYR A 243 6.43 -5.62 -4.33
CA TYR A 243 7.67 -4.88 -4.51
C TYR A 243 8.11 -4.22 -3.20
N ILE A 244 9.40 -4.29 -2.89
CA ILE A 244 10.00 -3.58 -1.76
C ILE A 244 10.80 -2.40 -2.29
N LEU A 245 10.36 -1.20 -1.93
CA LEU A 245 10.98 0.07 -2.30
C LEU A 245 12.42 0.16 -1.76
N SER A 246 13.25 0.87 -2.48
CA SER A 246 14.59 1.24 -2.05
C SER A 246 14.79 2.76 -2.16
N ARG A 247 15.78 3.31 -1.46
CA ARG A 247 16.09 4.74 -1.60
C ARG A 247 16.49 5.13 -3.02
N LYS A 248 17.00 4.18 -3.79
CA LYS A 248 17.39 4.40 -5.18
C LYS A 248 16.19 4.72 -6.09
N ASP A 249 14.99 4.27 -5.72
CA ASP A 249 13.77 4.54 -6.47
C ASP A 249 13.37 6.03 -6.41
N PHE A 250 14.03 6.82 -5.53
CA PHE A 250 13.82 8.26 -5.33
C PHE A 250 15.07 9.10 -5.62
N GLU A 251 16.14 8.47 -6.10
CA GLU A 251 17.36 9.20 -6.52
C GLU A 251 17.15 9.73 -7.94
N GLU A 252 17.36 11.05 -8.12
CA GLU A 252 17.38 11.63 -9.46
C GLU A 252 18.53 11.01 -10.27
N THR A 253 18.20 10.47 -11.45
CA THR A 253 19.22 10.02 -12.38
C THR A 253 19.91 11.24 -12.97
N VAL A 254 21.05 11.61 -12.45
CA VAL A 254 21.87 12.69 -13.02
C VAL A 254 22.62 12.15 -14.23
N VAL A 255 22.14 12.51 -15.42
CA VAL A 255 22.85 12.20 -16.67
C VAL A 255 23.86 13.31 -16.96
N PHE A 256 25.14 13.00 -16.85
CA PHE A 256 26.21 13.88 -17.30
C PHE A 256 26.41 13.71 -18.81
N THR A 257 26.22 14.78 -19.56
CA THR A 257 26.65 14.86 -20.96
C THR A 257 27.76 15.87 -21.08
N ASN A 258 28.79 15.53 -21.85
CA ASN A 258 29.92 16.43 -22.13
C ASN A 258 29.89 16.81 -23.60
N GLY A 259 29.78 18.10 -23.90
CA GLY A 259 29.71 18.61 -25.27
C GLY A 259 29.80 20.13 -25.31
N VAL A 260 30.00 20.67 -26.49
CA VAL A 260 29.94 22.12 -26.75
C VAL A 260 28.50 22.43 -27.16
N PHE A 261 27.77 23.09 -26.27
CA PHE A 261 26.37 23.46 -26.51
C PHE A 261 26.28 24.99 -26.60
N ASP A 262 26.05 25.52 -27.78
CA ASP A 262 25.79 26.96 -27.96
C ASP A 262 24.37 27.31 -27.48
N ILE A 263 23.39 26.44 -27.79
CA ILE A 263 21.99 26.53 -27.34
C ILE A 263 21.49 25.11 -27.03
N LEU A 264 20.96 24.93 -25.82
CA LEU A 264 20.27 23.68 -25.44
C LEU A 264 18.89 23.63 -26.08
N HIS A 265 18.57 22.54 -26.74
CA HIS A 265 17.25 22.25 -27.30
C HIS A 265 16.85 20.80 -27.05
N LYS A 266 15.59 20.43 -27.32
CA LYS A 266 15.03 19.08 -27.04
C LYS A 266 15.84 17.90 -27.60
N GLY A 267 16.72 18.11 -28.57
CA GLY A 267 17.60 17.06 -29.10
C GLY A 267 18.88 16.83 -28.29
N HIS A 268 19.10 17.59 -27.19
CA HIS A 268 20.22 17.42 -26.27
C HIS A 268 19.84 16.69 -24.96
N PHE A 269 18.55 16.36 -24.80
CA PHE A 269 17.99 15.64 -23.64
C PHE A 269 17.47 14.28 -24.05
#